data_5e279c12f2b5001622a74f627a26cd10
#
_entry.id   5e279c12f2b5001622a74f627a26cd10
#
_cell.length_a   1.000
_cell.length_b   1.000
_cell.length_c   1.000
_cell.angle_alpha   90.00
_cell.angle_beta   90.00
_cell.angle_gamma   90.00
#
_symmetry.space_group_name_H-M   'P 1'
#
loop_
_entity.id
_entity.type
_entity.pdbx_description
1 polymer ?
#
loop_
_entity_poly.entity_id
_entity_poly.type
_entity_poly.pdbx_seq_one_letter_code
_entity_poly.pdbx_strand_id
1 'polypeptide(L)'
;MVDQWLKPDFDNILPELKAVNNWVLAKAVMRDGKVTKPPFQPSGQWASHNDPSTWSSFDAVERAYCQGGYIGVGFVLDGKPHFGGRYLHGFDWDNCFENGKLVRGVKAEILRLGISRIEKSISGNGIRGFFLHDELLPSRRTRIEGRSVELYSSNRYLTTTGIGAGELR
;
A
#
# COMPACT_ATOMS: atom_id res chain seq x y z
N MET A 1 -12.22 -8.55 -19.79
CA MET A 1 -12.79 -8.26 -18.45
C MET A 1 -11.93 -7.20 -17.85
N VAL A 2 -12.46 -6.02 -17.63
CA VAL A 2 -11.75 -4.95 -16.91
C VAL A 2 -11.75 -5.39 -15.46
N ASP A 3 -10.59 -5.78 -14.92
CA ASP A 3 -10.42 -6.01 -13.50
C ASP A 3 -10.90 -4.74 -12.79
N GLN A 4 -11.93 -4.88 -11.97
CA GLN A 4 -12.53 -3.75 -11.29
C GLN A 4 -11.65 -3.40 -10.08
N TRP A 5 -10.66 -2.55 -10.33
CA TRP A 5 -9.81 -2.02 -9.27
C TRP A 5 -10.63 -1.15 -8.32
N LEU A 6 -10.39 -1.29 -7.02
CA LEU A 6 -11.02 -0.44 -6.02
C LEU A 6 -10.51 1.00 -6.20
N LYS A 7 -11.43 1.94 -6.30
CA LYS A 7 -11.11 3.37 -6.35
C LYS A 7 -10.67 3.83 -4.97
N PRO A 8 -9.58 4.61 -4.86
CA PRO A 8 -9.17 5.18 -3.59
C PRO A 8 -10.23 6.10 -2.98
N ASP A 9 -10.43 5.93 -1.68
CA ASP A 9 -11.14 6.88 -0.83
C ASP A 9 -10.10 7.83 -0.22
N PHE A 10 -9.86 8.93 -0.91
CA PHE A 10 -8.80 9.87 -0.55
C PHE A 10 -9.03 10.51 0.81
N ASP A 11 -10.27 10.73 1.22
CA ASP A 11 -10.61 11.37 2.50
C ASP A 11 -10.18 10.48 3.68
N ASN A 12 -10.17 9.18 3.49
CA ASN A 12 -9.77 8.20 4.49
C ASN A 12 -8.27 7.81 4.46
N ILE A 13 -7.48 8.37 3.55
CA ILE A 13 -6.02 8.21 3.61
C ILE A 13 -5.48 9.07 4.77
N LEU A 14 -4.58 8.49 5.56
CA LEU A 14 -4.01 9.13 6.75
C LEU A 14 -3.36 10.49 6.43
N PRO A 15 -3.75 11.58 7.10
CA PRO A 15 -3.18 12.92 6.88
C PRO A 15 -1.66 12.96 7.04
N GLU A 16 -1.13 12.18 7.97
CA GLU A 16 0.31 12.08 8.22
C GLU A 16 1.07 11.55 7.00
N LEU A 17 0.50 10.57 6.29
CA LEU A 17 1.09 10.07 5.04
C LEU A 17 1.00 11.12 3.93
N LYS A 18 -0.11 11.85 3.84
CA LYS A 18 -0.29 12.91 2.84
C LYS A 18 0.73 14.06 2.98
N ALA A 19 1.22 14.29 4.20
CA ALA A 19 2.20 15.32 4.49
C ALA A 19 3.62 14.99 3.99
N VAL A 20 3.89 13.76 3.59
CA VAL A 20 5.20 13.32 3.09
C VAL A 20 5.17 13.18 1.57
N ASN A 21 6.21 13.65 0.87
CA ASN A 21 6.29 13.64 -0.59
C ASN A 21 6.81 12.30 -1.17
N ASN A 22 6.30 11.18 -0.64
CA ASN A 22 6.69 9.83 -1.06
C ASN A 22 5.61 9.15 -1.91
N TRP A 23 4.86 9.92 -2.71
CA TRP A 23 3.72 9.41 -3.46
C TRP A 23 4.04 9.12 -4.91
N VAL A 24 3.42 8.06 -5.42
CA VAL A 24 3.46 7.64 -6.82
C VAL A 24 2.07 7.18 -7.26
N LEU A 25 1.86 7.07 -8.56
CA LEU A 25 0.66 6.51 -9.17
C LEU A 25 0.88 5.04 -9.52
N ALA A 26 -0.17 4.25 -9.54
CA ALA A 26 -0.15 2.87 -9.98
C ALA A 26 -0.88 2.72 -11.32
N LYS A 27 -0.29 2.00 -12.26
CA LYS A 27 -0.89 1.66 -13.55
C LYS A 27 -0.90 0.15 -13.74
N ALA A 28 -1.99 -0.40 -14.28
CA ALA A 28 -2.02 -1.79 -14.69
C ALA A 28 -1.26 -1.95 -15.99
N VAL A 29 -0.19 -2.73 -15.98
CA VAL A 29 0.64 -3.01 -17.15
C VAL A 29 0.77 -4.52 -17.32
N MET A 30 0.49 -5.00 -18.54
CA MET A 30 0.71 -6.40 -18.87
C MET A 30 2.21 -6.63 -19.10
N ARG A 31 2.79 -7.57 -18.35
CA ARG A 31 4.17 -7.99 -18.51
C ARG A 31 4.25 -9.51 -18.41
N ASP A 32 4.78 -10.17 -19.45
CA ASP A 32 4.93 -11.62 -19.51
C ASP A 32 3.62 -12.40 -19.19
N GLY A 33 2.50 -11.93 -19.74
CA GLY A 33 1.17 -12.53 -19.53
C GLY A 33 0.55 -12.28 -18.15
N LYS A 34 1.18 -11.46 -17.29
CA LYS A 34 0.68 -11.10 -15.96
C LYS A 34 0.44 -9.60 -15.83
N VAL A 35 -0.63 -9.24 -15.13
CA VAL A 35 -0.86 -7.85 -14.79
C VAL A 35 0.07 -7.45 -13.64
N THR A 36 0.90 -6.47 -13.89
CA THR A 36 1.77 -5.83 -12.89
C THR A 36 1.28 -4.42 -12.60
N LYS A 37 1.70 -3.86 -11.48
CA LYS A 37 1.30 -2.51 -11.04
C LYS A 37 2.55 -1.66 -10.78
N PRO A 38 3.33 -1.33 -11.83
CA PRO A 38 4.50 -0.48 -11.65
C PRO A 38 4.14 0.94 -11.22
N PRO A 39 5.06 1.66 -10.53
CA PRO A 39 4.85 3.03 -10.13
C PRO A 39 5.07 4.01 -11.29
N PHE A 40 4.31 5.10 -11.29
CA PHE A 40 4.39 6.20 -12.25
C PHE A 40 4.40 7.56 -11.55
N GLN A 41 5.02 8.53 -12.22
CA GLN A 41 4.96 9.93 -11.85
C GLN A 41 3.67 10.59 -12.37
N PRO A 42 3.23 11.73 -11.81
CA PRO A 42 2.13 12.51 -12.35
C PRO A 42 2.34 12.96 -13.82
N SER A 43 3.59 13.08 -14.25
CA SER A 43 3.96 13.37 -15.66
C SER A 43 3.67 12.24 -16.65
N GLY A 44 3.30 11.05 -16.14
CA GLY A 44 3.13 9.84 -16.96
C GLY A 44 4.41 9.04 -17.19
N GLN A 45 5.54 9.50 -16.69
CA GLN A 45 6.81 8.77 -16.74
C GLN A 45 6.84 7.69 -15.66
N TRP A 46 7.72 6.69 -15.83
CA TRP A 46 7.98 5.70 -14.81
C TRP A 46 8.54 6.34 -13.54
N ALA A 47 8.10 5.87 -12.39
CA ALA A 47 8.72 6.18 -11.11
C ALA A 47 9.55 4.98 -10.61
N SER A 48 10.47 5.25 -9.71
CA SER A 48 11.30 4.23 -9.07
C SER A 48 11.05 4.26 -7.56
N HIS A 49 10.91 3.09 -6.95
CA HIS A 49 10.74 2.98 -5.49
C HIS A 49 12.02 3.25 -4.69
N ASN A 50 13.16 3.42 -5.35
CA ASN A 50 14.46 3.77 -4.75
C ASN A 50 15.06 5.08 -5.28
N ASP A 51 14.32 5.86 -6.08
CA ASP A 51 14.74 7.18 -6.53
C ASP A 51 13.74 8.25 -6.08
N PRO A 52 14.04 8.98 -4.99
CA PRO A 52 13.18 10.02 -4.45
C PRO A 52 12.85 11.15 -5.43
N SER A 53 13.70 11.39 -6.45
CA SER A 53 13.45 12.42 -7.46
C SER A 53 12.24 12.12 -8.35
N THR A 54 11.77 10.86 -8.33
CA THR A 54 10.61 10.39 -9.09
C THR A 54 9.31 10.36 -8.27
N TRP A 55 9.36 10.73 -6.98
CA TRP A 55 8.20 10.77 -6.12
C TRP A 55 7.58 12.17 -6.11
N SER A 56 6.36 12.27 -5.64
CA SER A 56 5.58 13.50 -5.70
C SER A 56 4.81 13.74 -4.40
N SER A 57 4.24 14.94 -4.26
CA SER A 57 3.28 15.22 -3.19
C SER A 57 1.98 14.44 -3.40
N PHE A 58 1.23 14.24 -2.32
CA PHE A 58 -0.10 13.63 -2.38
C PHE A 58 -1.03 14.36 -3.34
N ASP A 59 -1.10 15.69 -3.24
CA ASP A 59 -1.97 16.51 -4.09
C ASP A 59 -1.66 16.36 -5.59
N ALA A 60 -0.38 16.18 -5.94
CA ALA A 60 0.01 15.98 -7.34
C ALA A 60 -0.46 14.62 -7.88
N VAL A 61 -0.34 13.55 -7.09
CA VAL A 61 -0.81 12.21 -7.52
C VAL A 61 -2.33 12.12 -7.50
N GLU A 62 -3.00 12.75 -6.53
CA GLU A 62 -4.47 12.81 -6.49
C GLU A 62 -5.02 13.50 -7.74
N ARG A 63 -4.52 14.70 -8.08
CA ARG A 63 -4.93 15.40 -9.31
C ARG A 63 -4.70 14.57 -10.56
N ALA A 64 -3.53 13.94 -10.69
CA ALA A 64 -3.24 13.11 -11.85
C ALA A 64 -4.12 11.86 -11.90
N TYR A 65 -4.43 11.24 -10.77
CA TYR A 65 -5.37 10.13 -10.69
C TYR A 65 -6.77 10.54 -11.18
N CYS A 66 -7.27 11.70 -10.74
CA CYS A 66 -8.59 12.23 -11.14
C CYS A 66 -8.66 12.55 -12.64
N GLN A 67 -7.55 12.85 -13.30
CA GLN A 67 -7.48 13.02 -14.74
C GLN A 67 -7.62 11.69 -15.51
N GLY A 68 -7.42 10.56 -14.84
CA GLY A 68 -7.59 9.22 -15.38
C GLY A 68 -6.30 8.56 -15.89
N GLY A 69 -6.44 7.31 -16.32
CA GLY A 69 -5.31 6.52 -16.85
C GLY A 69 -4.51 5.75 -15.80
N TYR A 70 -4.90 5.84 -14.52
CA TYR A 70 -4.27 5.14 -13.40
C TYR A 70 -5.29 4.30 -12.65
N ILE A 71 -4.83 3.25 -12.00
CA ILE A 71 -5.67 2.34 -11.21
C ILE A 71 -5.65 2.69 -9.72
N GLY A 72 -4.70 3.49 -9.26
CA GLY A 72 -4.58 3.90 -7.85
C GLY A 72 -3.38 4.77 -7.57
N VAL A 73 -3.22 5.10 -6.32
CA VAL A 73 -2.07 5.80 -5.74
C VAL A 73 -1.31 4.89 -4.79
N GLY A 74 -0.06 5.19 -4.53
CA GLY A 74 0.75 4.42 -3.61
C GLY A 74 1.79 5.26 -2.88
N PHE A 75 2.19 4.80 -1.71
CA PHE A 75 3.20 5.41 -0.87
C PHE A 75 4.50 4.62 -0.92
N VAL A 76 5.63 5.30 -1.06
CA VAL A 76 6.95 4.69 -1.09
C VAL A 76 7.53 4.65 0.31
N LEU A 77 7.91 3.44 0.74
CA LEU A 77 8.66 3.21 1.96
C LEU A 77 10.14 3.41 1.67
N ASP A 78 10.74 4.44 2.24
CA ASP A 78 12.12 4.85 1.97
C ASP A 78 13.12 4.46 3.08
N GLY A 79 12.61 3.86 4.16
CA GLY A 79 13.44 3.45 5.29
C GLY A 79 13.95 4.60 6.15
N LYS A 80 13.34 5.79 6.03
CA LYS A 80 13.73 6.96 6.82
C LYS A 80 12.73 7.23 7.94
N PRO A 81 13.18 7.81 9.06
CA PRO A 81 12.30 8.19 10.16
C PRO A 81 11.60 9.52 9.86
N HIS A 82 10.32 9.48 9.47
CA HIS A 82 9.53 10.68 9.15
C HIS A 82 8.61 11.12 10.29
N PHE A 83 8.05 10.19 11.03
CA PHE A 83 6.92 10.45 11.92
C PHE A 83 7.39 10.54 13.39
N GLY A 84 7.93 11.70 13.76
CA GLY A 84 8.48 11.89 15.12
C GLY A 84 9.70 11.03 15.42
N GLY A 85 10.54 10.76 14.39
CA GLY A 85 11.72 9.92 14.52
C GLY A 85 11.45 8.42 14.37
N ARG A 86 10.20 8.02 14.10
CA ARG A 86 9.80 6.62 13.90
C ARG A 86 9.78 6.23 12.43
N TYR A 87 10.00 4.96 12.17
CA TYR A 87 10.02 4.37 10.83
C TYR A 87 8.64 3.87 10.44
N LEU A 88 8.22 4.19 9.22
CA LEU A 88 6.99 3.65 8.65
C LEU A 88 7.25 2.30 8.01
N HIS A 89 6.43 1.33 8.36
CA HIS A 89 6.42 0.01 7.77
C HIS A 89 5.09 -0.22 7.07
N GLY A 90 5.13 -1.01 6.01
CA GLY A 90 3.95 -1.45 5.31
C GLY A 90 3.86 -2.98 5.33
N PHE A 91 2.65 -3.49 5.37
CA PHE A 91 2.41 -4.91 5.14
C PHE A 91 1.44 -5.12 3.98
N ASP A 92 1.59 -6.23 3.30
CA ASP A 92 0.74 -6.68 2.22
C ASP A 92 0.37 -8.14 2.46
N TRP A 93 -0.93 -8.44 2.47
CA TRP A 93 -1.44 -9.77 2.71
C TRP A 93 -2.46 -10.15 1.64
N ASP A 94 -2.06 -11.03 0.76
CA ASP A 94 -2.88 -11.48 -0.36
C ASP A 94 -3.87 -12.58 0.05
N ASN A 95 -5.05 -12.56 -0.60
CA ASN A 95 -6.08 -13.61 -0.50
C ASN A 95 -6.48 -13.95 0.94
N CYS A 96 -6.67 -12.92 1.76
CA CYS A 96 -6.91 -13.08 3.21
C CYS A 96 -8.39 -13.07 3.61
N PHE A 97 -9.32 -13.11 2.66
CA PHE A 97 -10.75 -13.21 2.93
C PHE A 97 -11.29 -14.59 2.61
N GLU A 98 -12.14 -15.12 3.49
CA GLU A 98 -12.98 -16.28 3.28
C GLU A 98 -14.42 -15.91 3.61
N ASN A 99 -15.35 -16.15 2.68
CA ASN A 99 -16.76 -15.79 2.83
C ASN A 99 -16.96 -14.31 3.26
N GLY A 100 -16.13 -13.40 2.73
CA GLY A 100 -16.17 -11.97 3.05
C GLY A 100 -15.59 -11.58 4.42
N LYS A 101 -15.04 -12.52 5.17
CA LYS A 101 -14.41 -12.27 6.49
C LYS A 101 -12.91 -12.50 6.43
N LEU A 102 -12.17 -11.75 7.23
CA LEU A 102 -10.73 -11.97 7.42
C LEU A 102 -10.49 -13.35 8.06
N VAL A 103 -9.55 -14.09 7.52
CA VAL A 103 -9.09 -15.35 8.07
C VAL A 103 -8.52 -15.14 9.47
N ARG A 104 -8.78 -16.08 10.38
CA ARG A 104 -8.45 -15.93 11.81
C ARG A 104 -6.97 -15.65 12.07
N GLY A 105 -6.07 -16.36 11.39
CA GLY A 105 -4.63 -16.16 11.54
C GLY A 105 -4.17 -14.78 11.09
N VAL A 106 -4.81 -14.19 10.08
CA VAL A 106 -4.57 -12.81 9.61
C VAL A 106 -4.85 -11.83 10.73
N LYS A 107 -6.02 -11.94 11.34
CA LYS A 107 -6.43 -11.05 12.44
C LYS A 107 -5.48 -11.14 13.63
N ALA A 108 -5.10 -12.34 14.03
CA ALA A 108 -4.17 -12.55 15.15
C ALA A 108 -2.81 -11.89 14.89
N GLU A 109 -2.26 -12.02 13.67
CA GLU A 109 -0.95 -11.43 13.35
C GLU A 109 -1.02 -9.89 13.28
N ILE A 110 -2.09 -9.32 12.74
CA ILE A 110 -2.30 -7.87 12.72
C ILE A 110 -2.31 -7.31 14.15
N LEU A 111 -3.03 -7.94 15.05
CA LEU A 111 -3.08 -7.55 16.45
C LEU A 111 -1.72 -7.70 17.14
N ARG A 112 -0.98 -8.79 16.85
CA ARG A 112 0.37 -9.02 17.36
C ARG A 112 1.36 -7.94 16.93
N LEU A 113 1.23 -7.41 15.70
CA LEU A 113 2.05 -6.32 15.17
C LEU A 113 1.62 -4.94 15.68
N GLY A 114 0.56 -4.84 16.47
CA GLY A 114 0.03 -3.58 16.96
C GLY A 114 -0.56 -2.69 15.86
N ILE A 115 -0.96 -3.28 14.74
CA ILE A 115 -1.54 -2.56 13.62
C ILE A 115 -2.99 -2.25 13.96
N SER A 116 -3.32 -0.97 14.04
CA SER A 116 -4.66 -0.51 14.39
C SER A 116 -5.56 -0.26 13.18
N ARG A 117 -4.98 -0.08 12.02
CA ARG A 117 -5.71 0.25 10.80
C ARG A 117 -5.24 -0.61 9.63
N ILE A 118 -6.21 -1.25 9.01
CA ILE A 118 -6.03 -2.03 7.78
C ILE A 118 -7.00 -1.54 6.70
N GLU A 119 -6.57 -1.63 5.47
CA GLU A 119 -7.38 -1.31 4.30
C GLU A 119 -7.42 -2.47 3.32
N LYS A 120 -8.44 -2.50 2.47
CA LYS A 120 -8.49 -3.44 1.35
C LYS A 120 -7.38 -3.14 0.35
N SER A 121 -6.71 -4.16 -0.13
CA SER A 121 -5.80 -4.01 -1.27
C SER A 121 -6.58 -3.53 -2.49
N ILE A 122 -5.90 -2.90 -3.44
CA ILE A 122 -6.52 -2.35 -4.66
C ILE A 122 -7.27 -3.38 -5.50
N SER A 123 -6.92 -4.67 -5.40
CA SER A 123 -7.65 -5.78 -6.04
C SER A 123 -8.91 -6.21 -5.27
N GLY A 124 -9.07 -5.76 -4.03
CA GLY A 124 -10.17 -6.16 -3.15
C GLY A 124 -10.00 -7.51 -2.47
N ASN A 125 -9.01 -8.32 -2.87
CA ASN A 125 -8.84 -9.71 -2.39
C ASN A 125 -7.87 -9.85 -1.21
N GLY A 126 -7.16 -8.80 -0.87
CA GLY A 126 -6.19 -8.77 0.21
C GLY A 126 -6.35 -7.54 1.08
N ILE A 127 -5.48 -7.43 2.05
CA ILE A 127 -5.39 -6.25 2.92
C ILE A 127 -3.98 -5.67 2.88
N ARG A 128 -3.94 -4.38 3.16
CA ARG A 128 -2.72 -3.61 3.38
C ARG A 128 -2.85 -2.76 4.60
N GLY A 129 -1.73 -2.28 5.08
CA GLY A 129 -1.71 -1.30 6.14
C GLY A 129 -0.31 -0.77 6.39
N PHE A 130 -0.29 0.28 7.18
CA PHE A 130 0.93 0.93 7.60
C PHE A 130 0.97 0.96 9.13
N PHE A 131 2.17 0.84 9.69
CA PHE A 131 2.39 0.99 11.12
C PHE A 131 3.73 1.63 11.39
N LEU A 132 3.84 2.28 12.53
CA LEU A 132 5.07 2.93 12.98
C LEU A 132 5.80 2.05 13.99
N HIS A 133 7.13 2.01 13.86
CA HIS A 133 8.02 1.34 14.81
C HIS A 133 9.24 2.21 15.10
N ASP A 134 9.80 2.10 16.28
CA ASP A 134 10.96 2.93 16.69
C ASP A 134 12.26 2.49 16.00
N GLU A 135 12.30 1.23 15.53
CA GLU A 135 13.42 0.67 14.78
C GLU A 135 13.03 0.36 13.33
N LEU A 136 14.01 0.41 12.43
CA LEU A 136 13.85 -0.05 11.06
C LEU A 136 13.87 -1.59 11.03
N LEU A 137 12.70 -2.20 11.02
CA LEU A 137 12.57 -3.65 10.94
C LEU A 137 13.00 -4.17 9.56
N PRO A 138 13.62 -5.34 9.45
CA PRO A 138 13.97 -5.91 8.16
C PRO A 138 12.73 -6.29 7.37
N SER A 139 12.75 -6.02 6.06
CA SER A 139 11.71 -6.52 5.16
C SER A 139 11.72 -8.05 5.14
N ARG A 140 10.55 -8.66 5.19
CA ARG A 140 10.41 -10.13 5.21
C ARG A 140 9.18 -10.58 4.45
N ARG A 141 9.25 -11.78 3.93
CA ARG A 141 8.13 -12.51 3.36
C ARG A 141 7.95 -13.81 4.12
N THR A 142 6.73 -14.11 4.52
CA THR A 142 6.36 -15.35 5.21
C THR A 142 5.02 -15.87 4.70
N ARG A 143 4.62 -17.04 5.18
CA ARG A 143 3.29 -17.58 4.92
C ARG A 143 2.58 -17.86 6.24
N ILE A 144 1.33 -17.46 6.31
CA ILE A 144 0.43 -17.76 7.43
C ILE A 144 -0.82 -18.39 6.83
N GLU A 145 -1.14 -19.60 7.29
CA GLU A 145 -2.25 -20.40 6.76
C GLU A 145 -2.21 -20.53 5.22
N GLY A 146 -1.00 -20.75 4.67
CA GLY A 146 -0.78 -20.90 3.23
C GLY A 146 -0.78 -19.61 2.41
N ARG A 147 -1.09 -18.46 3.00
CA ARG A 147 -1.18 -17.14 2.35
C ARG A 147 0.11 -16.35 2.49
N SER A 148 0.47 -15.63 1.44
CA SER A 148 1.65 -14.75 1.46
C SER A 148 1.39 -13.53 2.31
N VAL A 149 2.32 -13.25 3.24
CA VAL A 149 2.40 -12.05 4.05
C VAL A 149 3.75 -11.40 3.83
N GLU A 150 3.73 -10.15 3.44
CA GLU A 150 4.94 -9.39 3.17
C GLU A 150 4.97 -8.16 4.07
N LEU A 151 6.10 -7.97 4.76
CA LEU A 151 6.39 -6.79 5.56
C LEU A 151 7.53 -6.03 4.89
N TYR A 152 7.34 -4.74 4.69
CA TYR A 152 8.30 -3.87 4.04
C TYR A 152 8.61 -2.66 4.89
N SER A 153 9.87 -2.24 4.85
CA SER A 153 10.36 -1.05 5.54
C SER A 153 11.05 -0.06 4.62
N SER A 154 11.53 -0.53 3.46
CA SER A 154 12.24 0.31 2.49
C SER A 154 12.20 -0.29 1.08
N ASN A 155 12.58 0.50 0.09
CA ASN A 155 12.72 0.09 -1.32
C ASN A 155 11.47 -0.60 -1.87
N ARG A 156 10.31 -0.15 -1.46
CA ARG A 156 9.02 -0.68 -1.88
C ARG A 156 7.97 0.42 -1.90
N TYR A 157 7.07 0.40 -2.86
CA TYR A 157 5.83 1.16 -2.74
C TYR A 157 4.65 0.22 -2.53
N LEU A 158 3.68 0.67 -1.77
CA LEU A 158 2.41 -0.01 -1.57
C LEU A 158 1.28 0.90 -2.06
N THR A 159 0.38 0.36 -2.88
CA THR A 159 -0.85 1.08 -3.21
C THR A 159 -1.70 1.19 -1.96
N THR A 160 -2.35 2.34 -1.77
CA THR A 160 -3.29 2.58 -0.68
C THR A 160 -4.66 2.91 -1.25
N THR A 161 -5.69 2.43 -0.60
CA THR A 161 -7.07 2.66 -1.03
C THR A 161 -7.87 3.52 -0.07
N GLY A 162 -7.43 3.66 1.18
CA GLY A 162 -8.23 4.31 2.22
C GLY A 162 -9.50 3.53 2.61
N ILE A 163 -9.81 2.43 1.93
CA ILE A 163 -11.03 1.65 2.17
C ILE A 163 -10.79 0.67 3.31
N GLY A 164 -11.43 0.87 4.44
CA GLY A 164 -11.31 -0.02 5.60
C GLY A 164 -11.63 -1.48 5.26
N ALA A 165 -10.83 -2.41 5.77
CA ALA A 165 -10.99 -3.84 5.54
C ALA A 165 -11.81 -4.55 6.64
N GLY A 166 -12.50 -3.81 7.47
CA GLY A 166 -13.32 -4.30 8.57
C GLY A 166 -12.73 -3.96 9.95
N GLU A 167 -13.51 -4.24 10.98
CA GLU A 167 -13.07 -4.02 12.37
C GLU A 167 -12.15 -5.16 12.84
N LEU A 168 -11.10 -4.78 13.53
CA LEU A 168 -10.15 -5.71 14.17
C LEU A 168 -10.61 -6.20 15.55
N ARG A 169 -11.85 -5.84 15.95
CA ARG A 169 -12.44 -6.20 17.24
C ARG A 169 -12.89 -7.65 17.31
#